data_6d51ad962f3855c8a414039a52cd4d57
#
_entry.id   6d51ad962f3855c8a414039a52cd4d57
#
_cell.length_a   1.000
_cell.length_b   1.000
_cell.length_c   1.000
_cell.angle_alpha   90.00
_cell.angle_beta   90.00
_cell.angle_gamma   90.00
#
_symmetry.space_group_name_H-M   'P 1'
#
loop_
_entity.id
_entity.type
_entity.pdbx_description
1 polymer ?
#
loop_
_entity_poly.entity_id
_entity_poly.type
_entity_poly.pdbx_seq_one_letter_code
_entity_poly.pdbx_strand_id
1 'polypeptide(L)'
;MYRIALAACASVLLLGCSPAEEAAGPTASAAPAQPLAPIRVSGSYWIELSPVLVAANDFYPQPLTVGEGGVTTMNSGASDLATNAETQLLRESVAHPDYRIIMTVTESFYRLVARRSAGIATLADLQGKRVMLPRNTSANYYLVAMLRTVGLTEDDVELVPLPPNQGDRTGMDQMSDALQRGDVDVISIWEPEPDDAIGQLGEDAIVFQDRSVYREVFNLHARAADLADPEKRRSIVAFVRAVADATAALKADPAPYWSHVAGITTFSVEEIAAGWPEMQFPVQIIPDMLEVLVEEEPWVAKQQNREPRSREVLATLIDRSVVEEALALR
;
A
#
# COMPACT_ATOMS: atom_id res chain seq x y z
N MET A 1 100.80 3.24 -14.05
CA MET A 1 101.48 2.04 -13.56
C MET A 1 100.43 0.89 -13.53
N TYR A 2 100.65 -0.05 -14.36
CA TYR A 2 100.43 -1.47 -14.38
C TYR A 2 99.74 -2.07 -13.11
N ARG A 3 98.64 -2.82 -13.22
CA ARG A 3 98.68 -4.29 -13.45
C ARG A 3 97.35 -4.88 -13.82
N ILE A 4 97.37 -5.74 -14.81
CA ILE A 4 96.41 -6.69 -15.32
C ILE A 4 96.28 -7.85 -14.31
N ALA A 5 95.10 -8.38 -14.12
CA ALA A 5 94.90 -9.79 -13.75
C ALA A 5 93.57 -10.29 -14.34
N LEU A 6 93.70 -11.34 -15.13
CA LEU A 6 92.65 -12.23 -15.63
C LEU A 6 92.13 -13.14 -14.51
N ALA A 7 90.88 -13.54 -14.60
CA ALA A 7 90.49 -14.98 -14.61
C ALA A 7 88.99 -15.12 -14.35
N ALA A 8 88.43 -15.83 -15.15
CA ALA A 8 87.80 -17.14 -15.19
C ALA A 8 86.26 -17.09 -15.19
N CYS A 9 85.75 -17.57 -16.30
CA CYS A 9 84.31 -17.94 -16.53
C CYS A 9 83.90 -19.04 -15.53
N ALA A 10 82.75 -18.87 -14.94
CA ALA A 10 81.96 -19.98 -14.42
C ALA A 10 80.51 -19.79 -14.90
N SER A 11 80.11 -20.59 -15.86
CA SER A 11 78.74 -20.65 -16.39
C SER A 11 77.86 -21.38 -15.38
N VAL A 12 76.92 -20.65 -14.73
CA VAL A 12 75.85 -21.25 -13.94
C VAL A 12 74.60 -21.29 -14.80
N LEU A 13 74.16 -22.49 -15.14
CA LEU A 13 72.88 -22.77 -15.73
C LEU A 13 71.80 -22.55 -14.67
N LEU A 14 71.10 -21.46 -14.74
CA LEU A 14 69.84 -21.25 -13.99
C LEU A 14 68.67 -21.87 -14.79
N LEU A 15 68.18 -23.00 -14.30
CA LEU A 15 66.88 -23.54 -14.70
C LEU A 15 65.80 -22.58 -14.24
N GLY A 16 65.19 -21.89 -15.20
CA GLY A 16 64.02 -21.03 -14.96
C GLY A 16 62.79 -21.92 -14.71
N CYS A 17 62.29 -21.94 -13.48
CA CYS A 17 60.93 -22.32 -13.18
C CYS A 17 60.01 -21.19 -13.62
N SER A 18 59.28 -21.33 -14.71
CA SER A 18 58.13 -20.50 -15.05
C SER A 18 57.00 -20.81 -14.03
N PRO A 19 56.37 -19.80 -13.42
CA PRO A 19 55.11 -20.04 -12.71
C PRO A 19 54.06 -20.51 -13.69
N ALA A 20 53.41 -21.64 -13.40
CA ALA A 20 52.23 -22.08 -14.13
C ALA A 20 51.17 -20.99 -14.09
N GLU A 21 50.80 -20.49 -15.28
CA GLU A 21 49.64 -19.63 -15.47
C GLU A 21 48.41 -20.45 -15.10
N GLU A 22 47.83 -20.15 -13.94
CA GLU A 22 46.61 -20.69 -13.45
C GLU A 22 45.51 -20.31 -14.43
N ALA A 23 45.12 -21.27 -15.27
CA ALA A 23 44.05 -21.09 -16.23
C ALA A 23 42.77 -20.68 -15.46
N ALA A 24 42.35 -19.44 -15.60
CA ALA A 24 41.05 -18.97 -15.15
C ALA A 24 39.99 -19.93 -15.71
N GLY A 25 39.36 -20.67 -14.83
CA GLY A 25 38.25 -21.54 -15.17
C GLY A 25 37.15 -20.74 -15.88
N PRO A 26 36.35 -21.36 -16.73
CA PRO A 26 35.30 -20.67 -17.44
C PRO A 26 34.39 -19.98 -16.44
N THR A 27 34.34 -18.64 -16.46
CA THR A 27 33.30 -17.86 -15.81
C THR A 27 31.97 -18.42 -16.28
N ALA A 28 31.22 -19.03 -15.37
CA ALA A 28 29.89 -19.51 -15.65
C ALA A 28 29.10 -18.31 -16.21
N SER A 29 28.83 -18.32 -17.50
CA SER A 29 27.94 -17.37 -18.14
C SER A 29 26.59 -17.54 -17.45
N ALA A 30 26.15 -16.51 -16.75
CA ALA A 30 24.81 -16.52 -16.18
C ALA A 30 23.83 -16.80 -17.32
N ALA A 31 23.02 -17.86 -17.14
CA ALA A 31 21.98 -18.16 -18.12
C ALA A 31 21.12 -16.89 -18.32
N PRO A 32 20.73 -16.59 -19.57
CA PRO A 32 19.91 -15.41 -19.83
C PRO A 32 18.68 -15.47 -18.95
N ALA A 33 18.40 -14.37 -18.25
CA ALA A 33 17.23 -14.27 -17.37
C ALA A 33 15.97 -14.60 -18.20
N GLN A 34 15.18 -15.55 -17.75
CA GLN A 34 13.93 -15.91 -18.43
C GLN A 34 13.01 -14.69 -18.46
N PRO A 35 12.34 -14.41 -19.59
CA PRO A 35 11.41 -13.29 -19.67
C PRO A 35 10.29 -13.48 -18.63
N LEU A 36 9.83 -12.36 -18.06
CA LEU A 36 8.71 -12.36 -17.12
C LEU A 36 7.40 -12.58 -17.89
N ALA A 37 6.49 -13.38 -17.34
CA ALA A 37 5.14 -13.50 -17.84
C ALA A 37 4.37 -12.18 -17.66
N PRO A 38 3.48 -11.80 -18.59
CA PRO A 38 2.66 -10.61 -18.42
C PRO A 38 1.81 -10.70 -17.15
N ILE A 39 1.71 -9.58 -16.41
CA ILE A 39 0.80 -9.41 -15.27
C ILE A 39 -0.05 -8.16 -15.47
N ARG A 40 -1.23 -8.16 -14.90
CA ARG A 40 -2.16 -7.03 -14.88
C ARG A 40 -2.34 -6.60 -13.44
N VAL A 41 -2.12 -5.32 -13.16
CA VAL A 41 -2.21 -4.74 -11.82
C VAL A 41 -3.32 -3.69 -11.82
N SER A 42 -4.11 -3.67 -10.77
CA SER A 42 -5.11 -2.63 -10.54
C SER A 42 -5.01 -2.04 -9.13
N GLY A 43 -5.51 -0.83 -8.98
CA GLY A 43 -5.59 -0.16 -7.69
C GLY A 43 -6.60 0.99 -7.73
N SER A 44 -7.21 1.29 -6.60
CA SER A 44 -7.99 2.51 -6.45
C SER A 44 -7.05 3.71 -6.51
N TYR A 45 -7.37 4.71 -7.35
CA TYR A 45 -6.51 5.85 -7.65
C TYR A 45 -6.48 6.88 -6.50
N TRP A 46 -6.10 6.41 -5.32
CA TRP A 46 -5.86 7.22 -4.13
C TRP A 46 -4.36 7.42 -3.89
N ILE A 47 -4.00 8.32 -2.99
CA ILE A 47 -2.59 8.65 -2.69
C ILE A 47 -1.84 7.41 -2.15
N GLU A 48 -2.53 6.51 -1.44
CA GLU A 48 -1.99 5.24 -0.92
C GLU A 48 -1.40 4.33 -2.00
N LEU A 49 -1.87 4.48 -3.25
CA LEU A 49 -1.39 3.70 -4.38
C LEU A 49 -0.01 4.14 -4.90
N SER A 50 0.51 5.28 -4.45
CA SER A 50 1.75 5.88 -4.97
C SER A 50 2.91 4.91 -5.15
N PRO A 51 3.24 4.00 -4.19
CA PRO A 51 4.34 3.05 -4.37
C PRO A 51 4.14 2.12 -5.57
N VAL A 52 2.90 1.71 -5.84
CA VAL A 52 2.54 0.82 -6.95
C VAL A 52 2.61 1.54 -8.29
N LEU A 53 2.15 2.80 -8.35
CA LEU A 53 2.22 3.63 -9.55
C LEU A 53 3.67 3.91 -9.95
N VAL A 54 4.49 4.31 -8.99
CA VAL A 54 5.92 4.58 -9.19
C VAL A 54 6.67 3.30 -9.56
N ALA A 55 6.35 2.17 -8.91
CA ALA A 55 6.94 0.88 -9.27
C ALA A 55 6.68 0.49 -10.72
N ALA A 56 5.44 0.63 -11.17
CA ALA A 56 5.03 0.27 -12.54
C ALA A 56 5.72 1.15 -13.60
N ASN A 57 5.95 2.44 -13.29
CA ASN A 57 6.55 3.39 -14.21
C ASN A 57 8.08 3.32 -14.25
N ASP A 58 8.75 3.22 -13.10
CA ASP A 58 10.18 3.50 -12.98
C ASP A 58 11.02 2.28 -12.58
N PHE A 59 10.44 1.25 -11.95
CA PHE A 59 11.20 0.16 -11.33
C PHE A 59 10.89 -1.23 -11.89
N TYR A 60 9.69 -1.46 -12.43
CA TYR A 60 9.37 -2.76 -13.01
C TYR A 60 10.00 -2.90 -14.39
N PRO A 61 10.69 -4.04 -14.71
CA PRO A 61 11.54 -4.13 -15.91
C PRO A 61 10.77 -4.28 -17.23
N GLN A 62 9.44 -4.31 -17.20
CA GLN A 62 8.58 -4.38 -18.39
C GLN A 62 7.52 -3.27 -18.36
N PRO A 63 7.04 -2.80 -19.53
CA PRO A 63 5.93 -1.85 -19.55
C PRO A 63 4.71 -2.40 -18.81
N LEU A 64 4.22 -1.64 -17.85
CA LEU A 64 3.07 -2.01 -17.04
C LEU A 64 2.22 -0.76 -16.77
N THR A 65 0.93 -0.88 -17.03
CA THR A 65 -0.05 0.15 -16.68
C THR A 65 -0.89 -0.39 -15.53
N VAL A 66 -1.01 0.39 -14.46
CA VAL A 66 -1.92 0.09 -13.35
C VAL A 66 -3.33 0.52 -13.77
N GLY A 67 -4.26 -0.42 -13.81
CA GLY A 67 -5.68 -0.12 -14.10
C GLY A 67 -6.40 0.41 -12.86
N GLU A 68 -7.45 1.20 -13.07
CA GLU A 68 -8.31 1.63 -11.98
C GLU A 68 -9.15 0.47 -11.45
N GLY A 69 -9.32 0.41 -10.13
CA GLY A 69 -10.14 -0.56 -9.41
C GLY A 69 -9.42 -1.22 -8.25
N GLY A 70 -10.16 -1.91 -7.41
CA GLY A 70 -9.64 -2.61 -6.24
C GLY A 70 -9.64 -4.12 -6.41
N VAL A 71 -9.66 -4.82 -5.30
CA VAL A 71 -9.64 -6.30 -5.24
C VAL A 71 -10.77 -6.96 -6.04
N THR A 72 -11.89 -6.27 -6.26
CA THR A 72 -13.02 -6.76 -7.07
C THR A 72 -12.67 -6.97 -8.55
N THR A 73 -11.64 -6.32 -9.09
CA THR A 73 -11.18 -6.55 -10.46
C THR A 73 -10.58 -7.95 -10.66
N MET A 74 -10.10 -8.54 -9.57
CA MET A 74 -9.61 -9.93 -9.57
C MET A 74 -10.76 -10.93 -9.73
N ASN A 75 -11.98 -10.62 -9.27
CA ASN A 75 -13.16 -11.48 -9.39
C ASN A 75 -13.50 -11.81 -10.86
N SER A 76 -13.39 -10.81 -11.73
CA SER A 76 -13.64 -10.94 -13.17
C SER A 76 -12.41 -11.44 -13.95
N GLY A 77 -11.26 -11.59 -13.29
CA GLY A 77 -9.99 -11.86 -13.96
C GLY A 77 -9.46 -10.68 -14.76
N ALA A 78 -9.95 -9.45 -14.53
CA ALA A 78 -9.43 -8.24 -15.18
C ALA A 78 -8.02 -7.89 -14.69
N SER A 79 -7.69 -8.24 -13.45
CA SER A 79 -6.35 -8.10 -12.90
C SER A 79 -5.84 -9.41 -12.29
N ASP A 80 -4.53 -9.54 -12.22
CA ASP A 80 -3.81 -10.63 -11.56
C ASP A 80 -3.38 -10.22 -10.15
N LEU A 81 -3.06 -8.93 -9.97
CA LEU A 81 -2.78 -8.27 -8.70
C LEU A 81 -3.73 -7.09 -8.53
N ALA A 82 -4.16 -6.85 -7.30
CA ALA A 82 -4.95 -5.66 -6.98
C ALA A 82 -4.61 -5.12 -5.59
N THR A 83 -4.75 -3.81 -5.41
CA THR A 83 -4.64 -3.19 -4.08
C THR A 83 -6.00 -2.87 -3.50
N ASN A 84 -6.12 -2.93 -2.19
CA ASN A 84 -7.26 -2.41 -1.43
C ASN A 84 -6.97 -2.42 0.07
N ALA A 85 -7.85 -1.76 0.85
CA ALA A 85 -7.89 -1.84 2.30
C ALA A 85 -8.21 -3.27 2.78
N GLU A 86 -7.78 -3.57 4.00
CA GLU A 86 -8.01 -4.84 4.70
C GLU A 86 -9.51 -5.19 4.83
N THR A 87 -10.36 -4.19 5.08
CA THR A 87 -11.82 -4.36 5.16
C THR A 87 -12.43 -4.87 3.87
N GLN A 88 -11.91 -4.44 2.70
CA GLN A 88 -12.40 -4.92 1.40
C GLN A 88 -11.93 -6.34 1.12
N LEU A 89 -10.70 -6.69 1.48
CA LEU A 89 -10.28 -8.09 1.41
C LEU A 89 -11.15 -8.99 2.28
N LEU A 90 -11.44 -8.57 3.52
CA LEU A 90 -12.32 -9.34 4.43
C LEU A 90 -13.70 -9.59 3.82
N ARG A 91 -14.24 -8.64 3.05
CA ARG A 91 -15.52 -8.80 2.33
C ARG A 91 -15.41 -9.77 1.16
N GLU A 92 -14.47 -9.52 0.27
CA GLU A 92 -14.35 -10.24 -0.99
C GLU A 92 -13.86 -11.68 -0.81
N SER A 93 -12.99 -11.91 0.19
CA SER A 93 -12.45 -13.24 0.47
C SER A 93 -13.45 -14.25 1.03
N VAL A 94 -14.68 -13.85 1.32
CA VAL A 94 -15.78 -14.79 1.64
C VAL A 94 -16.16 -15.59 0.40
N ALA A 95 -16.29 -14.94 -0.74
CA ALA A 95 -16.58 -15.59 -2.02
C ALA A 95 -15.29 -16.08 -2.72
N HIS A 96 -14.14 -15.50 -2.38
CA HIS A 96 -12.84 -15.77 -2.99
C HIS A 96 -11.78 -16.14 -1.92
N PRO A 97 -11.90 -17.32 -1.28
CA PRO A 97 -11.02 -17.72 -0.17
C PRO A 97 -9.57 -17.99 -0.61
N ASP A 98 -9.30 -17.95 -1.90
CA ASP A 98 -7.99 -18.09 -2.51
C ASP A 98 -7.21 -16.76 -2.60
N TYR A 99 -7.79 -15.63 -2.20
CA TYR A 99 -7.06 -14.34 -2.15
C TYR A 99 -6.03 -14.32 -1.03
N ARG A 100 -4.90 -13.69 -1.33
CA ARG A 100 -3.75 -13.57 -0.40
C ARG A 100 -3.26 -12.13 -0.34
N ILE A 101 -3.02 -11.63 0.86
CA ILE A 101 -2.18 -10.46 1.10
C ILE A 101 -0.74 -10.89 0.87
N ILE A 102 -0.04 -10.22 -0.04
CA ILE A 102 1.36 -10.52 -0.38
C ILE A 102 2.33 -9.40 -0.01
N MET A 103 1.84 -8.19 0.26
CA MET A 103 2.61 -7.04 0.73
C MET A 103 1.67 -6.00 1.30
N THR A 104 2.05 -5.33 2.39
CA THR A 104 1.44 -4.06 2.78
C THR A 104 2.12 -2.93 2.01
N VAL A 105 1.34 -2.17 1.27
CA VAL A 105 1.81 -1.06 0.43
C VAL A 105 1.89 0.22 1.26
N THR A 106 0.80 0.53 1.98
CA THR A 106 0.67 1.76 2.77
C THR A 106 -0.11 1.49 4.05
N GLU A 107 0.26 2.15 5.14
CA GLU A 107 -0.58 2.35 6.31
C GLU A 107 -1.05 3.81 6.27
N SER A 108 -2.37 4.06 6.31
CA SER A 108 -2.97 5.39 6.21
C SER A 108 -3.70 5.75 7.50
N PHE A 109 -3.48 6.98 8.00
CA PHE A 109 -4.03 7.45 9.27
C PHE A 109 -5.18 8.41 9.00
N TYR A 110 -6.40 7.93 9.19
CA TYR A 110 -7.62 8.67 8.92
C TYR A 110 -7.90 9.76 9.94
N ARG A 111 -8.72 10.73 9.53
CA ARG A 111 -9.18 11.83 10.38
C ARG A 111 -10.70 11.93 10.32
N LEU A 112 -11.35 12.11 11.50
CA LEU A 112 -12.71 12.61 11.57
C LEU A 112 -12.63 14.13 11.59
N VAL A 113 -13.29 14.79 10.65
CA VAL A 113 -13.40 16.25 10.64
C VAL A 113 -14.82 16.64 10.98
N ALA A 114 -14.98 17.49 12.00
CA ALA A 114 -16.27 17.91 12.50
C ALA A 114 -16.34 19.44 12.62
N ARG A 115 -17.56 19.98 12.71
CA ARG A 115 -17.79 21.42 12.96
C ARG A 115 -17.94 21.71 14.44
N ARG A 116 -17.18 22.65 14.97
CA ARG A 116 -17.35 23.18 16.34
C ARG A 116 -18.72 23.83 16.52
N SER A 117 -19.19 24.55 15.49
CA SER A 117 -20.50 25.19 15.46
C SER A 117 -21.69 24.21 15.57
N ALA A 118 -21.46 22.90 15.32
CA ALA A 118 -22.44 21.85 15.60
C ALA A 118 -22.48 21.43 17.08
N GLY A 119 -21.75 22.12 17.96
CA GLY A 119 -21.66 21.79 19.39
C GLY A 119 -20.78 20.58 19.68
N ILE A 120 -19.75 20.36 18.83
CA ILE A 120 -18.79 19.25 18.96
C ILE A 120 -17.48 19.80 19.52
N ALA A 121 -17.03 19.26 20.65
CA ALA A 121 -15.75 19.56 21.28
C ALA A 121 -14.95 18.28 21.59
N THR A 122 -15.63 17.18 21.78
CA THR A 122 -15.05 15.86 22.09
C THR A 122 -15.70 14.76 21.24
N LEU A 123 -15.09 13.57 21.18
CA LEU A 123 -15.69 12.40 20.50
C LEU A 123 -17.05 11.99 21.11
N ALA A 124 -17.28 12.20 22.41
CA ALA A 124 -18.56 11.91 23.05
C ALA A 124 -19.70 12.81 22.52
N ASP A 125 -19.40 14.01 22.03
CA ASP A 125 -20.39 14.92 21.46
C ASP A 125 -20.90 14.45 20.09
N LEU A 126 -20.34 13.38 19.52
CA LEU A 126 -20.82 12.78 18.28
C LEU A 126 -22.18 12.09 18.46
N GLN A 127 -22.63 11.83 19.68
CA GLN A 127 -23.94 11.24 19.94
C GLN A 127 -25.05 12.06 19.27
N GLY A 128 -25.86 11.41 18.44
CA GLY A 128 -26.95 12.00 17.69
C GLY A 128 -26.54 12.95 16.55
N LYS A 129 -25.24 13.02 16.22
CA LYS A 129 -24.74 13.85 15.10
C LYS A 129 -24.87 13.16 13.76
N ARG A 130 -25.00 13.97 12.71
CA ARG A 130 -25.06 13.53 11.32
C ARG A 130 -23.63 13.32 10.80
N VAL A 131 -23.31 12.09 10.46
CA VAL A 131 -21.99 11.67 9.99
C VAL A 131 -22.07 11.21 8.55
N MET A 132 -21.29 11.79 7.64
CA MET A 132 -21.16 11.33 6.27
C MET A 132 -19.87 10.55 6.09
N LEU A 133 -19.95 9.41 5.43
CA LEU A 133 -18.84 8.53 5.11
C LEU A 133 -19.20 7.57 3.98
N PRO A 134 -18.21 7.03 3.24
CA PRO A 134 -18.43 5.90 2.33
C PRO A 134 -18.72 4.63 3.17
N ARG A 135 -19.97 4.16 3.10
CA ARG A 135 -20.41 3.00 3.90
C ARG A 135 -19.69 1.72 3.49
N ASN A 136 -19.53 0.83 4.45
CA ASN A 136 -18.92 -0.49 4.24
C ASN A 136 -17.44 -0.43 3.79
N THR A 137 -16.73 0.63 4.14
CA THR A 137 -15.30 0.81 3.87
C THR A 137 -14.50 0.91 5.17
N SER A 138 -13.19 1.01 5.06
CA SER A 138 -12.27 1.32 6.14
C SER A 138 -12.61 2.63 6.86
N ALA A 139 -13.08 3.67 6.14
CA ALA A 139 -13.54 4.92 6.76
C ALA A 139 -14.77 4.73 7.65
N ASN A 140 -15.66 3.79 7.32
CA ASN A 140 -16.78 3.44 8.18
C ASN A 140 -16.28 2.67 9.42
N TYR A 141 -15.35 1.74 9.25
CA TYR A 141 -14.78 1.04 10.40
C TYR A 141 -13.99 1.97 11.32
N TYR A 142 -13.25 2.94 10.75
CA TYR A 142 -12.57 3.99 11.52
C TYR A 142 -13.52 4.75 12.44
N LEU A 143 -14.67 5.19 11.93
CA LEU A 143 -15.71 5.82 12.78
C LEU A 143 -16.09 4.91 13.93
N VAL A 144 -16.38 3.62 13.65
CA VAL A 144 -16.76 2.64 14.67
C VAL A 144 -15.67 2.47 15.72
N ALA A 145 -14.41 2.36 15.32
CA ALA A 145 -13.28 2.24 16.22
C ALA A 145 -13.15 3.48 17.13
N MET A 146 -13.26 4.68 16.56
CA MET A 146 -13.19 5.92 17.32
C MET A 146 -14.35 6.09 18.30
N LEU A 147 -15.59 5.77 17.91
CA LEU A 147 -16.77 5.82 18.77
C LEU A 147 -16.65 4.86 19.97
N ARG A 148 -16.08 3.66 19.77
CA ARG A 148 -15.85 2.69 20.84
C ARG A 148 -14.97 3.25 21.97
N THR A 149 -14.04 4.15 21.68
CA THR A 149 -13.15 4.74 22.70
C THR A 149 -13.90 5.57 23.74
N VAL A 150 -15.09 6.06 23.39
CA VAL A 150 -15.95 6.86 24.27
C VAL A 150 -17.25 6.16 24.63
N GLY A 151 -17.35 4.84 24.38
CA GLY A 151 -18.50 4.01 24.73
C GLY A 151 -19.72 4.19 23.81
N LEU A 152 -19.53 4.80 22.65
CA LEU A 152 -20.55 4.95 21.61
C LEU A 152 -20.43 3.84 20.56
N THR A 153 -21.51 3.63 19.83
CA THR A 153 -21.62 2.70 18.70
C THR A 153 -22.08 3.43 17.44
N GLU A 154 -22.10 2.75 16.33
CA GLU A 154 -22.62 3.28 15.05
C GLU A 154 -24.13 3.64 15.15
N ASP A 155 -24.86 2.98 16.03
CA ASP A 155 -26.31 3.25 16.25
C ASP A 155 -26.56 4.55 17.06
N ASP A 156 -25.52 5.13 17.66
CA ASP A 156 -25.59 6.39 18.41
C ASP A 156 -25.39 7.64 17.53
N VAL A 157 -25.13 7.46 16.22
CA VAL A 157 -24.96 8.55 15.24
C VAL A 157 -25.93 8.38 14.07
N GLU A 158 -26.22 9.46 13.36
CA GLU A 158 -27.02 9.43 12.14
C GLU A 158 -26.10 9.32 10.92
N LEU A 159 -26.03 8.16 10.28
CA LEU A 159 -25.24 7.97 9.07
C LEU A 159 -25.97 8.55 7.85
N VAL A 160 -25.43 9.64 7.30
CA VAL A 160 -25.96 10.31 6.11
C VAL A 160 -25.33 9.69 4.86
N PRO A 161 -26.14 9.30 3.85
CA PRO A 161 -25.59 8.74 2.61
C PRO A 161 -24.80 9.80 1.84
N LEU A 162 -23.81 9.34 1.05
CA LEU A 162 -23.11 10.20 0.11
C LEU A 162 -24.09 10.81 -0.90
N PRO A 163 -23.90 12.06 -1.31
CA PRO A 163 -24.70 12.65 -2.39
C PRO A 163 -24.44 11.93 -3.72
N PRO A 164 -25.37 12.00 -4.66
CA PRO A 164 -25.17 11.44 -6.00
C PRO A 164 -24.05 12.18 -6.74
N ASN A 165 -23.37 11.50 -7.65
CA ASN A 165 -22.37 12.11 -8.50
C ASN A 165 -22.93 13.30 -9.29
N GLN A 166 -22.12 14.35 -9.42
CA GLN A 166 -22.45 15.58 -10.17
C GLN A 166 -21.38 15.84 -11.24
N GLY A 167 -21.66 15.43 -12.46
CA GLY A 167 -20.67 15.45 -13.52
C GLY A 167 -19.52 14.50 -13.18
N ASP A 168 -18.29 15.02 -13.17
CA ASP A 168 -17.09 14.26 -12.85
C ASP A 168 -16.82 14.17 -11.32
N ARG A 169 -17.55 14.94 -10.50
CA ARG A 169 -17.43 14.88 -9.04
C ARG A 169 -18.24 13.71 -8.48
N THR A 170 -17.58 12.84 -7.76
CA THR A 170 -18.23 11.73 -7.02
C THR A 170 -18.93 12.25 -5.75
N GLY A 171 -19.70 11.39 -5.10
CA GLY A 171 -20.29 11.73 -3.80
C GLY A 171 -19.23 11.98 -2.73
N MET A 172 -18.04 11.37 -2.83
CA MET A 172 -16.92 11.60 -1.91
C MET A 172 -16.34 12.99 -2.08
N ASP A 173 -16.10 13.45 -3.32
CA ASP A 173 -15.58 14.78 -3.64
C ASP A 173 -16.53 15.95 -3.22
N GLN A 174 -17.69 15.62 -2.69
CA GLN A 174 -18.69 16.56 -2.23
C GLN A 174 -18.83 16.58 -0.69
N MET A 175 -18.05 15.76 0.04
CA MET A 175 -18.19 15.61 1.48
C MET A 175 -17.76 16.87 2.24
N SER A 176 -16.65 17.47 1.85
CA SER A 176 -16.15 18.74 2.43
C SER A 176 -17.14 19.88 2.25
N ASP A 177 -17.74 20.00 1.06
CA ASP A 177 -18.78 20.99 0.77
C ASP A 177 -20.03 20.77 1.64
N ALA A 178 -20.47 19.52 1.81
CA ALA A 178 -21.62 19.19 2.64
C ALA A 178 -21.39 19.53 4.11
N LEU A 179 -20.17 19.26 4.60
CA LEU A 179 -19.76 19.63 5.96
C LEU A 179 -19.75 21.16 6.13
N GLN A 180 -19.17 21.88 5.19
CA GLN A 180 -19.12 23.36 5.23
C GLN A 180 -20.53 23.98 5.23
N ARG A 181 -21.46 23.50 4.40
CA ARG A 181 -22.84 23.98 4.38
C ARG A 181 -23.65 23.64 5.62
N GLY A 182 -23.20 22.67 6.42
CA GLY A 182 -23.92 22.15 7.58
C GLY A 182 -25.01 21.13 7.23
N ASP A 183 -24.91 20.52 6.07
CA ASP A 183 -25.76 19.38 5.70
C ASP A 183 -25.46 18.16 6.59
N VAL A 184 -24.20 18.04 7.03
CA VAL A 184 -23.71 17.09 8.02
C VAL A 184 -22.86 17.79 9.09
N ASP A 185 -22.58 17.10 10.18
CA ASP A 185 -21.84 17.63 11.32
C ASP A 185 -20.41 17.11 11.39
N VAL A 186 -20.17 15.93 10.78
CA VAL A 186 -18.91 15.19 10.78
C VAL A 186 -18.74 14.47 9.45
N ILE A 187 -17.49 14.36 8.98
CA ILE A 187 -17.09 13.43 7.92
C ILE A 187 -16.03 12.46 8.41
N SER A 188 -16.01 11.24 7.86
CA SER A 188 -15.00 10.20 8.07
C SER A 188 -14.56 9.67 6.72
N ILE A 189 -13.32 9.93 6.33
CA ILE A 189 -12.76 9.53 5.04
C ILE A 189 -11.22 9.62 5.07
N TRP A 190 -10.56 9.08 4.05
CA TRP A 190 -9.12 9.16 3.80
C TRP A 190 -8.72 10.46 3.08
N GLU A 191 -7.41 10.70 3.02
CA GLU A 191 -6.85 11.87 2.32
C GLU A 191 -7.13 11.83 0.80
N PRO A 192 -7.31 13.02 0.16
CA PRO A 192 -7.10 14.38 0.69
C PRO A 192 -8.34 15.04 1.30
N GLU A 193 -9.50 14.42 1.30
CA GLU A 193 -10.77 15.03 1.73
C GLU A 193 -10.76 15.65 3.16
N PRO A 194 -10.14 15.02 4.18
CA PRO A 194 -10.02 15.67 5.49
C PRO A 194 -9.25 16.98 5.45
N ASP A 195 -8.21 17.06 4.64
CA ASP A 195 -7.40 18.29 4.51
C ASP A 195 -8.19 19.41 3.86
N ASP A 196 -8.94 19.11 2.80
CA ASP A 196 -9.88 20.03 2.15
C ASP A 196 -10.95 20.54 3.12
N ALA A 197 -11.57 19.65 3.89
CA ALA A 197 -12.58 19.99 4.87
C ALA A 197 -12.03 20.91 5.96
N ILE A 198 -10.82 20.64 6.47
CA ILE A 198 -10.14 21.50 7.44
C ILE A 198 -9.88 22.90 6.84
N GLY A 199 -9.39 22.94 5.60
CA GLY A 199 -9.14 24.19 4.89
C GLY A 199 -10.40 25.03 4.71
N GLN A 200 -11.52 24.40 4.31
CA GLN A 200 -12.81 25.08 4.11
C GLN A 200 -13.44 25.57 5.41
N LEU A 201 -13.33 24.83 6.50
CA LEU A 201 -13.92 25.18 7.79
C LEU A 201 -13.08 26.19 8.58
N GLY A 202 -11.76 26.23 8.37
CA GLY A 202 -10.86 27.09 9.13
C GLY A 202 -10.98 26.88 10.65
N GLU A 203 -11.30 27.93 11.40
CA GLU A 203 -11.42 27.89 12.87
C GLU A 203 -12.61 27.05 13.37
N ASP A 204 -13.62 26.78 12.52
CA ASP A 204 -14.75 25.93 12.86
C ASP A 204 -14.39 24.42 12.81
N ALA A 205 -13.25 24.05 12.21
CA ALA A 205 -12.81 22.67 12.17
C ALA A 205 -12.41 22.17 13.55
N ILE A 206 -12.85 20.96 13.87
CA ILE A 206 -12.27 20.14 14.93
C ILE A 206 -11.93 18.77 14.34
N VAL A 207 -10.72 18.29 14.63
CA VAL A 207 -10.19 17.04 14.08
C VAL A 207 -10.01 16.04 15.21
N PHE A 208 -10.49 14.81 15.00
CA PHE A 208 -10.20 13.69 15.88
C PHE A 208 -9.37 12.68 15.10
N GLN A 209 -8.23 12.31 15.66
CA GLN A 209 -7.36 11.27 15.18
C GLN A 209 -6.70 10.57 16.37
N ASP A 210 -6.66 9.26 16.34
CA ASP A 210 -5.85 8.47 17.26
C ASP A 210 -5.23 7.30 16.49
N ARG A 211 -3.93 7.43 16.18
CA ARG A 211 -3.17 6.43 15.40
C ARG A 211 -2.97 5.11 16.14
N SER A 212 -3.24 5.08 17.44
CA SER A 212 -3.21 3.85 18.24
C SER A 212 -4.54 3.08 18.22
N VAL A 213 -5.63 3.76 17.81
CA VAL A 213 -6.97 3.18 17.72
C VAL A 213 -7.21 2.53 16.37
N TYR A 214 -6.80 3.18 15.30
CA TYR A 214 -6.96 2.65 13.95
C TYR A 214 -5.91 3.22 12.98
N ARG A 215 -5.51 2.39 12.06
CA ARG A 215 -4.86 2.73 10.81
C ARG A 215 -5.39 1.82 9.71
N GLU A 216 -5.65 2.35 8.55
CA GLU A 216 -5.91 1.52 7.38
C GLU A 216 -4.63 0.78 6.98
N VAL A 217 -4.79 -0.47 6.58
CA VAL A 217 -3.71 -1.28 6.02
C VAL A 217 -4.01 -1.57 4.55
N PHE A 218 -3.44 -0.74 3.68
CA PHE A 218 -3.62 -0.86 2.24
C PHE A 218 -2.64 -1.90 1.68
N ASN A 219 -3.19 -3.01 1.16
CA ASN A 219 -2.41 -4.19 0.81
C ASN A 219 -2.44 -4.49 -0.69
N LEU A 220 -1.39 -5.15 -1.18
CA LEU A 220 -1.34 -5.79 -2.49
C LEU A 220 -1.78 -7.25 -2.34
N HIS A 221 -2.68 -7.67 -3.23
CA HIS A 221 -3.32 -8.98 -3.21
C HIS A 221 -3.01 -9.76 -4.48
N ALA A 222 -2.96 -11.10 -4.35
CA ALA A 222 -2.86 -12.06 -5.45
C ALA A 222 -3.78 -13.25 -5.19
N ARG A 223 -4.06 -14.05 -6.23
CA ARG A 223 -4.72 -15.35 -6.06
C ARG A 223 -3.69 -16.43 -5.74
N ALA A 224 -4.02 -17.36 -4.85
CA ALA A 224 -3.17 -18.50 -4.52
C ALA A 224 -2.79 -19.35 -5.77
N ALA A 225 -3.69 -19.45 -6.73
CA ALA A 225 -3.44 -20.14 -8.00
C ALA A 225 -2.35 -19.45 -8.83
N ASP A 226 -2.33 -18.12 -8.88
CA ASP A 226 -1.30 -17.36 -9.59
C ASP A 226 0.06 -17.47 -8.87
N LEU A 227 0.07 -17.59 -7.54
CA LEU A 227 1.27 -17.81 -6.75
C LEU A 227 1.82 -19.25 -6.87
N ALA A 228 0.96 -20.20 -7.20
CA ALA A 228 1.34 -21.61 -7.44
C ALA A 228 1.93 -21.83 -8.86
N ASP A 229 1.65 -20.95 -9.81
CA ASP A 229 2.25 -20.97 -11.15
C ASP A 229 3.67 -20.38 -11.10
N PRO A 230 4.72 -21.15 -11.40
CA PRO A 230 6.10 -20.67 -11.26
C PRO A 230 6.46 -19.49 -12.17
N GLU A 231 5.85 -19.40 -13.36
CA GLU A 231 6.10 -18.29 -14.29
C GLU A 231 5.45 -17.01 -13.80
N LYS A 232 4.19 -17.12 -13.39
CA LYS A 232 3.43 -15.99 -12.87
C LYS A 232 4.00 -15.52 -11.54
N ARG A 233 4.35 -16.45 -10.64
CA ARG A 233 5.01 -16.13 -9.38
C ARG A 233 6.28 -15.31 -9.57
N ARG A 234 7.15 -15.68 -10.54
CA ARG A 234 8.37 -14.89 -10.82
C ARG A 234 8.04 -13.43 -11.18
N SER A 235 7.01 -13.22 -11.99
CA SER A 235 6.59 -11.87 -12.38
C SER A 235 5.99 -11.10 -11.21
N ILE A 236 5.21 -11.76 -10.36
CA ILE A 236 4.65 -11.18 -9.14
C ILE A 236 5.76 -10.79 -8.16
N VAL A 237 6.72 -11.68 -7.92
CA VAL A 237 7.89 -11.42 -7.05
C VAL A 237 8.72 -10.26 -7.58
N ALA A 238 8.96 -10.21 -8.91
CA ALA A 238 9.66 -9.09 -9.54
C ALA A 238 8.89 -7.77 -9.38
N PHE A 239 7.56 -7.80 -9.46
CA PHE A 239 6.74 -6.61 -9.24
C PHE A 239 6.75 -6.16 -7.77
N VAL A 240 6.63 -7.08 -6.82
CA VAL A 240 6.74 -6.79 -5.38
C VAL A 240 8.12 -6.20 -5.05
N ARG A 241 9.19 -6.69 -5.70
CA ARG A 241 10.52 -6.08 -5.59
C ARG A 241 10.53 -4.65 -6.13
N ALA A 242 9.93 -4.40 -7.28
CA ALA A 242 9.81 -3.05 -7.84
C ALA A 242 9.02 -2.11 -6.91
N VAL A 243 7.96 -2.59 -6.26
CA VAL A 243 7.22 -1.81 -5.24
C VAL A 243 8.09 -1.51 -4.03
N ALA A 244 8.93 -2.46 -3.59
CA ALA A 244 9.87 -2.22 -2.50
C ALA A 244 10.92 -1.15 -2.85
N ASP A 245 11.48 -1.20 -4.07
CA ASP A 245 12.45 -0.23 -4.54
C ASP A 245 11.83 1.17 -4.73
N ALA A 246 10.62 1.24 -5.30
CA ALA A 246 9.84 2.49 -5.40
C ALA A 246 9.54 3.07 -4.01
N THR A 247 9.15 2.23 -3.06
CA THR A 247 8.91 2.64 -1.68
C THR A 247 10.17 3.24 -1.04
N ALA A 248 11.33 2.62 -1.27
CA ALA A 248 12.59 3.15 -0.76
C ALA A 248 12.92 4.52 -1.36
N ALA A 249 12.68 4.71 -2.66
CA ALA A 249 12.86 5.99 -3.35
C ALA A 249 11.90 7.07 -2.83
N LEU A 250 10.61 6.75 -2.68
CA LEU A 250 9.60 7.64 -2.12
C LEU A 250 9.89 8.05 -0.66
N LYS A 251 10.43 7.15 0.14
CA LYS A 251 10.86 7.46 1.52
C LYS A 251 12.08 8.36 1.57
N ALA A 252 12.97 8.27 0.60
CA ALA A 252 14.16 9.10 0.52
C ALA A 252 13.82 10.53 0.05
N ASP A 253 13.05 10.66 -1.01
CA ASP A 253 12.55 11.94 -1.54
C ASP A 253 11.30 11.67 -2.41
N PRO A 254 10.08 11.96 -1.93
CA PRO A 254 8.85 11.70 -2.68
C PRO A 254 8.56 12.73 -3.76
N ALA A 255 9.07 13.97 -3.62
CA ALA A 255 8.69 15.09 -4.48
C ALA A 255 8.91 14.86 -5.99
N PRO A 256 9.99 14.19 -6.45
CA PRO A 256 10.19 13.89 -7.87
C PRO A 256 9.09 13.02 -8.50
N TYR A 257 8.36 12.24 -7.70
CA TYR A 257 7.34 11.29 -8.17
C TYR A 257 5.93 11.85 -8.13
N TRP A 258 5.67 12.91 -7.39
CA TRP A 258 4.32 13.46 -7.22
C TRP A 258 3.63 13.85 -8.52
N SER A 259 4.35 14.41 -9.50
CA SER A 259 3.76 14.76 -10.79
C SER A 259 3.26 13.53 -11.57
N HIS A 260 3.94 12.37 -11.44
CA HIS A 260 3.48 11.14 -12.04
C HIS A 260 2.22 10.60 -11.32
N VAL A 261 2.21 10.60 -10.00
CA VAL A 261 1.06 10.20 -9.19
C VAL A 261 -0.15 11.09 -9.49
N ALA A 262 0.05 12.43 -9.49
CA ALA A 262 -0.98 13.42 -9.82
C ALA A 262 -1.61 13.20 -11.20
N GLY A 263 -0.79 12.83 -12.19
CA GLY A 263 -1.27 12.56 -13.55
C GLY A 263 -2.17 11.32 -13.68
N ILE A 264 -2.21 10.45 -12.66
CA ILE A 264 -3.02 9.23 -12.65
C ILE A 264 -4.18 9.35 -11.67
N THR A 265 -3.92 9.83 -10.45
CA THR A 265 -4.92 9.91 -9.37
C THR A 265 -5.90 11.07 -9.53
N THR A 266 -5.61 12.03 -10.41
CA THR A 266 -6.34 13.29 -10.60
C THR A 266 -6.22 14.29 -9.45
N PHE A 267 -5.53 13.96 -8.36
CA PHE A 267 -5.19 14.91 -7.30
C PHE A 267 -4.07 15.85 -7.75
N SER A 268 -4.07 17.07 -7.25
CA SER A 268 -2.96 18.01 -7.45
C SER A 268 -1.72 17.55 -6.68
N VAL A 269 -0.56 18.07 -7.07
CA VAL A 269 0.70 17.84 -6.34
C VAL A 269 0.60 18.38 -4.92
N GLU A 270 -0.11 19.48 -4.72
CA GLU A 270 -0.36 20.12 -3.44
C GLU A 270 -1.19 19.25 -2.50
N GLU A 271 -2.27 18.61 -3.00
CA GLU A 271 -3.10 17.66 -2.24
C GLU A 271 -2.31 16.41 -1.86
N ILE A 272 -1.52 15.87 -2.78
CA ILE A 272 -0.64 14.73 -2.51
C ILE A 272 0.37 15.09 -1.41
N ALA A 273 1.01 16.26 -1.50
CA ALA A 273 1.99 16.72 -0.52
C ALA A 273 1.36 16.95 0.86
N ALA A 274 0.14 17.47 0.92
CA ALA A 274 -0.59 17.73 2.16
C ALA A 274 -0.99 16.41 2.86
N GLY A 275 -1.49 15.42 2.11
CA GLY A 275 -1.88 14.11 2.65
C GLY A 275 -0.71 13.19 3.00
N TRP A 276 0.50 13.46 2.46
CA TRP A 276 1.66 12.57 2.62
C TRP A 276 2.07 12.26 4.07
N PRO A 277 2.02 13.22 5.03
CA PRO A 277 2.35 12.95 6.44
C PRO A 277 1.39 11.97 7.14
N GLU A 278 0.20 11.75 6.57
CA GLU A 278 -0.79 10.81 7.10
C GLU A 278 -0.56 9.37 6.61
N MET A 279 0.59 9.10 5.99
CA MET A 279 0.92 7.79 5.43
C MET A 279 2.26 7.25 5.93
N GLN A 280 2.33 5.94 6.07
CA GLN A 280 3.56 5.20 6.26
C GLN A 280 3.65 4.10 5.21
N PHE A 281 4.87 3.79 4.80
CA PHE A 281 5.13 2.85 3.71
C PHE A 281 5.99 1.69 4.21
N PRO A 282 5.41 0.62 4.78
CA PRO A 282 6.13 -0.58 5.15
C PRO A 282 6.57 -1.33 3.90
N VAL A 283 7.78 -1.93 3.94
CA VAL A 283 8.30 -2.74 2.83
C VAL A 283 8.15 -4.23 3.15
N GLN A 284 7.03 -4.59 3.79
CA GLN A 284 6.73 -5.95 4.24
C GLN A 284 5.23 -6.05 4.56
N ILE A 285 4.73 -7.25 4.77
CA ILE A 285 3.44 -7.38 5.47
C ILE A 285 3.66 -7.00 6.94
N ILE A 286 2.88 -6.06 7.46
CA ILE A 286 3.01 -5.62 8.85
C ILE A 286 2.96 -6.81 9.82
N PRO A 287 3.69 -6.77 10.94
CA PRO A 287 3.79 -7.90 11.85
C PRO A 287 2.44 -8.36 12.42
N ASP A 288 1.57 -7.41 12.73
CA ASP A 288 0.27 -7.61 13.36
C ASP A 288 -0.91 -7.72 12.38
N MET A 289 -0.65 -7.97 11.09
CA MET A 289 -1.69 -8.10 10.05
C MET A 289 -2.81 -9.06 10.43
N LEU A 290 -2.50 -10.19 11.05
CA LEU A 290 -3.52 -11.14 11.47
C LEU A 290 -4.41 -10.58 12.60
N GLU A 291 -3.84 -9.81 13.51
CA GLU A 291 -4.60 -9.16 14.59
C GLU A 291 -5.59 -8.14 14.02
N VAL A 292 -5.13 -7.34 13.04
CA VAL A 292 -6.00 -6.39 12.32
C VAL A 292 -7.18 -7.12 11.69
N LEU A 293 -6.92 -8.21 10.94
CA LEU A 293 -8.01 -8.99 10.32
C LEU A 293 -8.98 -9.59 11.37
N VAL A 294 -8.46 -10.08 12.50
CA VAL A 294 -9.28 -10.68 13.57
C VAL A 294 -10.13 -9.63 14.26
N GLU A 295 -9.62 -8.42 14.46
CA GLU A 295 -10.34 -7.33 15.10
C GLU A 295 -11.49 -6.80 14.23
N GLU A 296 -11.26 -6.68 12.93
CA GLU A 296 -12.22 -6.11 11.98
C GLU A 296 -13.28 -7.11 11.49
N GLU A 297 -12.94 -8.40 11.46
CA GLU A 297 -13.81 -9.45 10.94
C GLU A 297 -15.22 -9.46 11.55
N PRO A 298 -15.43 -9.29 12.88
CA PRO A 298 -16.77 -9.27 13.46
C PRO A 298 -17.64 -8.14 12.91
N TRP A 299 -17.04 -6.96 12.64
CA TRP A 299 -17.78 -5.84 12.07
C TRP A 299 -18.14 -6.11 10.60
N VAL A 300 -17.18 -6.61 9.81
CA VAL A 300 -17.44 -6.97 8.40
C VAL A 300 -18.48 -8.08 8.30
N ALA A 301 -18.40 -9.10 9.17
CA ALA A 301 -19.36 -10.20 9.23
C ALA A 301 -20.78 -9.70 9.53
N LYS A 302 -20.94 -8.78 10.50
CA LYS A 302 -22.21 -8.13 10.82
C LYS A 302 -22.78 -7.40 9.59
N GLN A 303 -21.95 -6.66 8.85
CA GLN A 303 -22.37 -5.93 7.65
C GLN A 303 -22.84 -6.88 6.52
N GLN A 304 -22.28 -8.08 6.46
CA GLN A 304 -22.63 -9.11 5.47
C GLN A 304 -23.70 -10.11 5.99
N ASN A 305 -24.22 -9.89 7.19
CA ASN A 305 -25.20 -10.76 7.85
C ASN A 305 -24.75 -12.24 7.92
N ARG A 306 -23.52 -12.46 8.38
CA ARG A 306 -22.90 -13.78 8.56
C ARG A 306 -22.15 -13.89 9.88
N GLU A 307 -21.80 -15.13 10.26
CA GLU A 307 -20.90 -15.35 11.39
C GLU A 307 -19.47 -14.94 11.07
N PRO A 308 -18.70 -14.42 12.05
CA PRO A 308 -17.27 -14.14 11.88
C PRO A 308 -16.47 -15.42 11.60
N ARG A 309 -15.48 -15.32 10.74
CA ARG A 309 -14.52 -16.41 10.48
C ARG A 309 -13.56 -16.57 11.66
N SER A 310 -13.05 -17.80 11.82
CA SER A 310 -12.04 -18.07 12.84
C SER A 310 -10.67 -17.47 12.47
N ARG A 311 -9.82 -17.27 13.47
CA ARG A 311 -8.45 -16.80 13.32
C ARG A 311 -7.65 -17.66 12.34
N GLU A 312 -7.84 -18.99 12.37
CA GLU A 312 -7.14 -19.92 11.47
C GLU A 312 -7.53 -19.69 10.01
N VAL A 313 -8.81 -19.42 9.75
CA VAL A 313 -9.28 -19.08 8.39
C VAL A 313 -8.69 -17.75 7.95
N LEU A 314 -8.70 -16.72 8.80
CA LEU A 314 -8.14 -15.41 8.48
C LEU A 314 -6.62 -15.48 8.24
N ALA A 315 -5.90 -16.32 8.99
CA ALA A 315 -4.47 -16.54 8.79
C ALA A 315 -4.14 -17.06 7.38
N THR A 316 -5.05 -17.81 6.75
CA THR A 316 -4.84 -18.31 5.37
C THR A 316 -4.84 -17.21 4.32
N LEU A 317 -5.34 -16.02 4.65
CA LEU A 317 -5.36 -14.86 3.73
C LEU A 317 -3.99 -14.16 3.63
N ILE A 318 -2.99 -14.56 4.42
CA ILE A 318 -1.68 -13.91 4.49
C ILE A 318 -0.62 -14.84 3.91
N ASP A 319 0.10 -14.39 2.89
CA ASP A 319 1.26 -15.09 2.30
C ASP A 319 2.51 -14.19 2.32
N ARG A 320 3.34 -14.35 3.34
CA ARG A 320 4.60 -13.58 3.52
C ARG A 320 5.70 -14.03 2.57
N SER A 321 5.59 -15.24 2.00
CA SER A 321 6.66 -15.84 1.18
C SER A 321 6.99 -15.01 -0.06
N VAL A 322 6.02 -14.28 -0.60
CA VAL A 322 6.21 -13.45 -1.82
C VAL A 322 7.10 -12.25 -1.53
N VAL A 323 6.78 -11.47 -0.49
CA VAL A 323 7.59 -10.30 -0.12
C VAL A 323 8.96 -10.71 0.41
N GLU A 324 9.05 -11.82 1.14
CA GLU A 324 10.34 -12.37 1.63
C GLU A 324 11.24 -12.77 0.45
N GLU A 325 10.69 -13.46 -0.56
CA GLU A 325 11.39 -13.81 -1.79
C GLU A 325 11.83 -12.57 -2.56
N ALA A 326 10.93 -11.58 -2.72
CA ALA A 326 11.23 -10.33 -3.41
C ALA A 326 12.37 -9.55 -2.74
N LEU A 327 12.39 -9.46 -1.40
CA LEU A 327 13.43 -8.76 -0.66
C LEU A 327 14.77 -9.52 -0.64
N ALA A 328 14.77 -10.82 -0.90
CA ALA A 328 15.98 -11.62 -1.06
C ALA A 328 16.67 -11.47 -2.43
N LEU A 329 15.98 -10.93 -3.44
CA LEU A 329 16.57 -10.61 -4.76
C LEU A 329 17.59 -9.47 -4.59
N ARG A 330 18.80 -9.67 -5.16
CA ARG A 330 19.92 -8.70 -5.12
C ARG A 330 19.97 -7.86 -6.38
#